data_dde0b3bf86602685b40bc0f3afb2c0b3
#
_entry.id   dde0b3bf86602685b40bc0f3afb2c0b3
#
_cell.length_a   1.000
_cell.length_b   1.000
_cell.length_c   1.000
_cell.angle_alpha   90.00
_cell.angle_beta   90.00
_cell.angle_gamma   90.00
#
_symmetry.space_group_name_H-M   'P 1'
#
loop_
_entity.id
_entity.type
_entity.pdbx_description
1 polymer ?
#
loop_
_entity_poly.entity_id
_entity_poly.type
_entity_poly.pdbx_seq_one_letter_code
_entity_poly.pdbx_strand_id
1 'polypeptide(L)'
;PEGDVRVTAPFRYTDAQIAAFVQAKADWIRKQQEQIRRRPARTEHRYETGELFYVWGAPCRLLVAEKGENAFPAGTRADGAMAPGLDEVGFAGDFTGNRRLGAAETETPQWIRPDEGIHTKWGCVCLYGAALYMEVMPHTSVEDRKKLLTEWYRQQMQQAVPEVLARCEARMGLHANEWRIRDMKTRWGTCNIRERRIWLSLHLAKYPPQCLEGVITHELVHLLERGHNKRFYHFMDRFYPDWRTVKKILAERKD
;
A
#
# COMPACT_ATOMS: atom_id res chain seq x y z
N PRO A 1 3.24 -17.60 6.13
CA PRO A 1 4.64 -18.02 6.15
C PRO A 1 5.01 -18.27 7.60
N GLU A 2 5.22 -19.54 7.93
CA GLU A 2 5.47 -20.02 9.29
C GLU A 2 6.91 -19.78 9.77
N GLY A 3 7.66 -18.97 9.04
CA GLY A 3 9.06 -18.67 9.34
C GLY A 3 10.03 -19.69 8.74
N ASP A 4 9.64 -20.42 7.71
CA ASP A 4 10.51 -21.34 6.98
C ASP A 4 11.70 -20.60 6.38
N VAL A 5 12.88 -21.23 6.49
CA VAL A 5 14.11 -20.71 5.92
C VAL A 5 14.38 -21.40 4.59
N ARG A 6 14.38 -20.62 3.52
CA ARG A 6 14.78 -21.08 2.19
C ARG A 6 16.11 -20.44 1.81
N VAL A 7 17.09 -21.27 1.47
CA VAL A 7 18.41 -20.82 1.01
C VAL A 7 18.51 -21.08 -0.49
N THR A 8 18.94 -20.08 -1.25
CA THR A 8 19.24 -20.19 -2.68
C THR A 8 20.69 -19.81 -2.88
N ALA A 9 21.47 -20.71 -3.46
CA ALA A 9 22.88 -20.50 -3.74
C ALA A 9 23.21 -20.86 -5.20
N PRO A 10 24.19 -20.20 -5.84
CA PRO A 10 24.72 -20.63 -7.13
C PRO A 10 25.32 -22.04 -7.04
N PHE A 11 25.27 -22.82 -8.12
CA PHE A 11 25.77 -24.20 -8.20
C PHE A 11 27.25 -24.38 -7.81
N ARG A 12 28.04 -23.32 -7.84
CA ARG A 12 29.46 -23.34 -7.44
C ARG A 12 29.69 -23.46 -5.94
N TYR A 13 28.67 -23.34 -5.11
CA TYR A 13 28.78 -23.46 -3.65
C TYR A 13 28.50 -24.91 -3.23
N THR A 14 29.38 -25.46 -2.38
CA THR A 14 29.18 -26.79 -1.78
C THR A 14 28.15 -26.70 -0.64
N ASP A 15 27.52 -27.84 -0.31
CA ASP A 15 26.58 -27.91 0.82
C ASP A 15 27.24 -27.51 2.13
N ALA A 16 28.53 -27.85 2.34
CA ALA A 16 29.28 -27.42 3.51
C ALA A 16 29.45 -25.90 3.59
N GLN A 17 29.70 -25.23 2.47
CA GLN A 17 29.79 -23.76 2.43
C GLN A 17 28.43 -23.10 2.69
N ILE A 18 27.36 -23.68 2.17
CA ILE A 18 25.99 -23.21 2.41
C ILE A 18 25.63 -23.39 3.88
N ALA A 19 25.91 -24.54 4.47
CA ALA A 19 25.65 -24.83 5.87
C ALA A 19 26.42 -23.86 6.79
N ALA A 20 27.71 -23.65 6.54
CA ALA A 20 28.55 -22.71 7.30
C ALA A 20 27.99 -21.27 7.24
N PHE A 21 27.51 -20.82 6.06
CA PHE A 21 26.88 -19.52 5.89
C PHE A 21 25.57 -19.40 6.69
N VAL A 22 24.73 -20.44 6.64
CA VAL A 22 23.46 -20.47 7.39
C VAL A 22 23.74 -20.45 8.89
N GLN A 23 24.72 -21.22 9.35
CA GLN A 23 25.12 -21.25 10.76
C GLN A 23 25.64 -19.90 11.25
N ALA A 24 26.45 -19.22 10.44
CA ALA A 24 26.93 -17.86 10.74
C ALA A 24 25.78 -16.82 10.81
N LYS A 25 24.62 -17.12 10.22
CA LYS A 25 23.41 -16.27 10.26
C LYS A 25 22.34 -16.78 11.22
N ALA A 26 22.60 -17.83 11.99
CA ALA A 26 21.59 -18.50 12.82
C ALA A 26 20.90 -17.56 13.80
N ASP A 27 21.63 -16.66 14.47
CA ASP A 27 21.05 -15.70 15.42
C ASP A 27 20.16 -14.67 14.73
N TRP A 28 20.58 -14.19 13.58
CA TRP A 28 19.76 -13.29 12.77
C TRP A 28 18.50 -13.99 12.28
N ILE A 29 18.60 -15.25 11.81
CA ILE A 29 17.46 -16.06 11.37
C ILE A 29 16.48 -16.26 12.53
N ARG A 30 16.95 -16.65 13.73
CA ARG A 30 16.10 -16.80 14.92
C ARG A 30 15.37 -15.51 15.28
N LYS A 31 16.07 -14.38 15.23
CA LYS A 31 15.47 -13.08 15.50
C LYS A 31 14.38 -12.73 14.47
N GLN A 32 14.59 -13.04 13.18
CA GLN A 32 13.59 -12.81 12.14
C GLN A 32 12.38 -13.74 12.31
N GLN A 33 12.61 -15.01 12.61
CA GLN A 33 11.53 -15.97 12.88
C GLN A 33 10.68 -15.55 14.08
N GLU A 34 11.33 -15.09 15.15
CA GLU A 34 10.60 -14.58 16.32
C GLU A 34 9.77 -13.33 16.00
N GLN A 35 10.31 -12.41 15.20
CA GLN A 35 9.55 -11.26 14.72
C GLN A 35 8.35 -11.67 13.86
N ILE A 36 8.50 -12.72 13.02
CA ILE A 36 7.39 -13.25 12.21
C ILE A 36 6.32 -13.89 13.11
N ARG A 37 6.71 -14.67 14.12
CA ARG A 37 5.77 -15.29 15.08
C ARG A 37 5.00 -14.28 15.92
N ARG A 38 5.63 -13.16 16.26
CA ARG A 38 4.99 -12.05 17.01
C ARG A 38 4.07 -11.19 16.15
N ARG A 39 4.11 -11.34 14.81
CA ARG A 39 3.18 -10.61 13.95
C ARG A 39 1.76 -11.11 14.20
N PRO A 40 0.79 -10.20 14.35
CA PRO A 40 -0.61 -10.61 14.42
C PRO A 40 -0.96 -11.46 13.20
N ALA A 41 -1.83 -12.44 13.40
CA ALA A 41 -2.34 -13.25 12.30
C ALA A 41 -2.93 -12.34 11.23
N ARG A 42 -2.80 -12.74 9.97
CA ARG A 42 -3.41 -11.99 8.88
C ARG A 42 -4.92 -12.01 9.04
N THR A 43 -5.54 -10.85 9.05
CA THR A 43 -6.99 -10.74 9.02
C THR A 43 -7.50 -11.32 7.70
N GLU A 44 -8.29 -12.38 7.77
CA GLU A 44 -8.99 -12.88 6.60
C GLU A 44 -10.24 -12.03 6.39
N HIS A 45 -10.16 -11.13 5.43
CA HIS A 45 -11.29 -10.30 5.04
C HIS A 45 -12.35 -11.12 4.30
N ARG A 46 -13.60 -10.92 4.67
CA ARG A 46 -14.77 -11.43 3.96
C ARG A 46 -15.33 -10.43 2.97
N TYR A 47 -14.85 -9.18 3.06
CA TYR A 47 -15.31 -8.06 2.24
C TYR A 47 -16.81 -7.81 2.45
N GLU A 48 -17.19 -7.75 3.74
CA GLU A 48 -18.56 -7.49 4.21
C GLU A 48 -18.66 -6.09 4.81
N THR A 49 -19.89 -5.60 4.90
CA THR A 49 -20.18 -4.29 5.52
C THR A 49 -19.67 -4.24 6.95
N GLY A 50 -18.97 -3.15 7.29
CA GLY A 50 -18.40 -2.90 8.61
C GLY A 50 -16.91 -3.24 8.72
N GLU A 51 -16.33 -4.01 7.79
CA GLU A 51 -14.90 -4.30 7.82
C GLU A 51 -14.06 -3.03 7.61
N LEU A 52 -12.90 -3.00 8.30
CA LEU A 52 -11.98 -1.88 8.26
C LEU A 52 -10.89 -2.11 7.22
N PHE A 53 -10.75 -1.14 6.34
CA PHE A 53 -9.67 -1.06 5.36
C PHE A 53 -8.90 0.24 5.54
N TYR A 54 -7.73 0.36 4.90
CA TYR A 54 -6.93 1.57 4.92
C TYR A 54 -6.79 2.11 3.50
N VAL A 55 -6.93 3.41 3.35
CA VAL A 55 -6.74 4.13 2.09
C VAL A 55 -5.82 5.31 2.35
N TRP A 56 -4.64 5.31 1.75
CA TRP A 56 -3.62 6.34 1.95
C TRP A 56 -3.33 6.66 3.42
N GLY A 57 -3.40 5.63 4.26
CA GLY A 57 -3.14 5.73 5.71
C GLY A 57 -4.38 6.00 6.56
N ALA A 58 -5.48 6.47 5.98
CA ALA A 58 -6.73 6.69 6.67
C ALA A 58 -7.53 5.38 6.82
N PRO A 59 -8.11 5.10 7.99
CA PRO A 59 -9.03 3.99 8.16
C PRO A 59 -10.36 4.29 7.47
N CYS A 60 -10.87 3.34 6.68
CA CYS A 60 -12.12 3.43 5.96
C CYS A 60 -12.98 2.20 6.23
N ARG A 61 -14.27 2.40 6.55
CA ARG A 61 -15.20 1.27 6.66
C ARG A 61 -15.74 0.88 5.30
N LEU A 62 -15.80 -0.43 5.06
CA LEU A 62 -16.43 -0.97 3.87
C LEU A 62 -17.95 -1.02 4.06
N LEU A 63 -18.69 -0.54 3.08
CA LEU A 63 -20.13 -0.68 2.97
C LEU A 63 -20.43 -1.42 1.67
N VAL A 64 -21.05 -2.59 1.79
CA VAL A 64 -21.35 -3.46 0.65
C VAL A 64 -22.85 -3.52 0.45
N ALA A 65 -23.28 -3.36 -0.80
CA ALA A 65 -24.66 -3.52 -1.22
C ALA A 65 -24.73 -4.37 -2.50
N GLU A 66 -25.80 -5.14 -2.65
CA GLU A 66 -26.09 -5.80 -3.93
C GLU A 66 -26.78 -4.82 -4.90
N LYS A 67 -26.47 -4.97 -6.19
CA LYS A 67 -27.05 -4.14 -7.23
C LYS A 67 -28.56 -4.29 -7.25
N GLY A 68 -29.26 -3.17 -7.12
CA GLY A 68 -30.73 -3.12 -7.00
C GLY A 68 -31.23 -2.87 -5.59
N GLU A 69 -30.40 -2.98 -4.57
CA GLU A 69 -30.70 -2.48 -3.23
C GLU A 69 -30.41 -0.98 -3.18
N ASN A 70 -31.32 -0.18 -2.62
CA ASN A 70 -31.12 1.27 -2.45
C ASN A 70 -30.12 1.59 -1.32
N ALA A 71 -28.97 0.98 -1.35
CA ALA A 71 -27.99 1.03 -0.26
C ALA A 71 -26.97 2.17 -0.39
N PHE A 72 -26.92 2.83 -1.55
CA PHE A 72 -26.07 4.00 -1.72
C PHE A 72 -26.88 5.29 -1.62
N PRO A 73 -26.36 6.34 -0.96
CA PRO A 73 -26.98 7.66 -1.00
C PRO A 73 -27.22 8.06 -2.45
N ALA A 74 -28.45 8.48 -2.75
CA ALA A 74 -28.79 9.03 -4.07
C ALA A 74 -27.86 10.23 -4.33
N GLY A 75 -26.90 10.07 -5.24
CA GLY A 75 -25.85 11.06 -5.50
C GLY A 75 -24.43 10.50 -5.63
N THR A 76 -24.19 9.22 -5.27
CA THR A 76 -22.96 8.50 -5.62
C THR A 76 -23.04 7.90 -7.03
N ARG A 77 -23.95 8.40 -7.87
CA ARG A 77 -23.97 8.05 -9.29
C ARG A 77 -22.78 8.69 -9.99
N ALA A 78 -22.27 8.02 -10.99
CA ALA A 78 -21.17 8.42 -11.87
C ALA A 78 -21.32 9.79 -12.58
N ASP A 79 -22.32 10.59 -12.24
CA ASP A 79 -22.65 11.89 -12.81
C ASP A 79 -22.44 13.10 -11.87
N GLY A 80 -21.77 12.91 -10.73
CA GLY A 80 -21.21 14.02 -9.92
C GLY A 80 -22.23 14.90 -9.19
N ALA A 81 -23.50 14.50 -9.02
CA ALA A 81 -24.50 15.28 -8.30
C ALA A 81 -24.61 14.83 -6.83
N MET A 82 -24.34 15.76 -5.91
CA MET A 82 -24.50 15.58 -4.45
C MET A 82 -25.97 15.37 -4.09
N ALA A 83 -26.24 14.31 -3.30
CA ALA A 83 -27.53 14.17 -2.61
C ALA A 83 -27.47 14.80 -1.22
N PRO A 84 -28.44 15.62 -0.85
CA PRO A 84 -28.58 16.12 0.51
C PRO A 84 -29.17 15.03 1.41
N GLY A 85 -28.57 14.79 2.59
CA GLY A 85 -29.20 13.96 3.63
C GLY A 85 -28.35 12.97 4.39
N LEU A 86 -27.02 13.08 4.37
CA LEU A 86 -26.16 12.20 5.17
C LEU A 86 -25.77 12.76 6.55
N ASP A 87 -26.33 13.88 6.96
CA ASP A 87 -26.04 14.52 8.26
C ASP A 87 -26.75 13.83 9.44
N GLU A 88 -27.62 12.84 9.21
CA GLU A 88 -28.46 12.21 10.24
C GLU A 88 -28.20 10.73 10.53
N VAL A 89 -27.28 10.06 9.86
CA VAL A 89 -26.85 8.75 10.36
C VAL A 89 -25.78 8.97 11.41
N GLY A 90 -26.23 9.08 12.67
CA GLY A 90 -25.42 9.35 13.85
C GLY A 90 -24.26 8.37 14.05
N PHE A 91 -23.16 8.59 13.38
CA PHE A 91 -21.86 8.04 13.71
C PHE A 91 -21.04 9.07 14.49
N ALA A 92 -21.62 9.58 15.59
CA ALA A 92 -20.87 10.22 16.65
C ALA A 92 -20.16 9.14 17.50
N GLY A 93 -19.21 8.46 16.92
CA GLY A 93 -18.22 7.65 17.60
C GLY A 93 -17.00 8.52 17.82
N ASP A 94 -16.78 8.91 19.07
CA ASP A 94 -15.62 9.67 19.57
C ASP A 94 -14.31 9.00 19.17
N PHE A 95 -13.66 9.45 18.09
CA PHE A 95 -12.35 9.01 17.64
C PHE A 95 -11.21 9.86 18.22
N THR A 96 -11.36 10.34 19.49
CA THR A 96 -10.30 11.08 20.20
C THR A 96 -9.27 10.17 20.87
N GLY A 97 -8.98 9.00 20.31
CA GLY A 97 -8.02 8.02 20.84
C GLY A 97 -6.69 8.00 20.10
N ASN A 98 -6.16 9.12 19.59
CA ASN A 98 -4.77 9.12 19.15
C ASN A 98 -4.06 10.42 19.55
N ARG A 99 -3.04 10.24 20.42
CA ARG A 99 -2.20 11.31 20.94
C ARG A 99 -1.56 12.10 19.80
N ARG A 100 -1.65 13.40 19.94
CA ARG A 100 -1.02 14.48 19.19
C ARG A 100 0.39 14.13 18.69
N LEU A 101 0.48 13.83 17.42
CA LEU A 101 1.60 14.25 16.58
C LEU A 101 1.10 15.49 15.88
N GLY A 102 1.86 16.60 15.95
CA GLY A 102 1.45 17.94 15.60
C GLY A 102 0.63 18.00 14.31
N ALA A 103 -0.53 18.63 14.41
CA ALA A 103 -1.43 18.87 13.31
C ALA A 103 -0.77 19.83 12.29
N ALA A 104 -0.05 19.27 11.32
CA ALA A 104 -0.08 19.81 9.99
C ALA A 104 -1.37 19.28 9.40
N GLU A 105 -2.31 20.15 9.07
CA GLU A 105 -3.46 19.85 8.23
C GLU A 105 -2.91 19.21 6.95
N THR A 106 -2.94 17.88 6.89
CA THR A 106 -2.57 17.16 5.67
C THR A 106 -3.77 17.30 4.75
N GLU A 107 -3.75 18.36 3.93
CA GLU A 107 -4.66 18.48 2.79
C GLU A 107 -4.66 17.13 2.07
N THR A 108 -5.87 16.59 1.87
CA THR A 108 -6.05 15.38 1.06
C THR A 108 -5.35 15.63 -0.28
N PRO A 109 -4.37 14.83 -0.67
CA PRO A 109 -3.64 15.07 -1.91
C PRO A 109 -4.60 15.23 -3.08
N GLN A 110 -4.38 16.23 -3.95
CA GLN A 110 -5.28 16.59 -5.06
C GLN A 110 -5.55 15.45 -6.06
N TRP A 111 -4.70 14.40 -6.03
CA TRP A 111 -4.86 13.20 -6.86
C TRP A 111 -5.81 12.13 -6.27
N ILE A 112 -6.26 12.28 -5.01
CA ILE A 112 -7.36 11.47 -4.47
C ILE A 112 -8.65 12.14 -4.92
N ARG A 113 -9.19 11.67 -6.04
CA ARG A 113 -10.49 12.12 -6.53
C ARG A 113 -11.59 11.22 -5.94
N PRO A 114 -12.50 11.75 -5.10
CA PRO A 114 -13.53 10.94 -4.45
C PRO A 114 -14.49 10.24 -5.43
N ASP A 115 -14.66 10.81 -6.63
CA ASP A 115 -15.77 10.50 -7.53
C ASP A 115 -15.41 9.54 -8.68
N GLU A 116 -14.14 9.17 -8.84
CA GLU A 116 -13.74 8.22 -9.87
C GLU A 116 -13.66 6.80 -9.28
N GLY A 117 -14.83 6.21 -8.99
CA GLY A 117 -14.92 4.79 -8.67
C GLY A 117 -14.52 3.91 -9.85
N ILE A 118 -14.19 2.67 -9.60
CA ILE A 118 -14.02 1.69 -10.67
C ILE A 118 -15.34 0.96 -10.93
N HIS A 119 -15.56 0.60 -12.18
CA HIS A 119 -16.62 -0.29 -12.62
C HIS A 119 -16.00 -1.54 -13.26
N THR A 120 -16.42 -2.70 -12.82
CA THR A 120 -16.00 -3.99 -13.34
C THR A 120 -17.24 -4.87 -13.58
N LYS A 121 -17.02 -6.05 -14.14
CA LYS A 121 -18.10 -7.04 -14.28
C LYS A 121 -18.64 -7.58 -12.94
N TRP A 122 -17.92 -7.38 -11.84
CA TRP A 122 -18.33 -7.83 -10.50
C TRP A 122 -19.08 -6.74 -9.73
N GLY A 123 -19.01 -5.49 -10.16
CA GLY A 123 -19.62 -4.34 -9.49
C GLY A 123 -18.74 -3.08 -9.59
N CYS A 124 -18.94 -2.18 -8.65
CA CYS A 124 -18.15 -0.96 -8.55
C CYS A 124 -17.63 -0.72 -7.13
N VAL A 125 -16.56 0.07 -7.01
CA VAL A 125 -16.04 0.57 -5.72
C VAL A 125 -15.73 2.05 -5.86
N CYS A 126 -16.10 2.83 -4.86
CA CYS A 126 -15.71 4.22 -4.73
C CYS A 126 -15.40 4.56 -3.27
N LEU A 127 -14.63 5.63 -3.07
CA LEU A 127 -14.37 6.22 -1.76
C LEU A 127 -15.19 7.50 -1.62
N TYR A 128 -15.98 7.58 -0.55
CA TYR A 128 -16.70 8.79 -0.19
C TYR A 128 -16.53 9.06 1.32
N GLY A 129 -15.96 10.20 1.66
CA GLY A 129 -15.61 10.50 3.05
C GLY A 129 -14.68 9.44 3.66
N ALA A 130 -15.08 8.85 4.78
CA ALA A 130 -14.35 7.78 5.47
C ALA A 130 -14.88 6.37 5.16
N ALA A 131 -15.67 6.20 4.11
CA ALA A 131 -16.27 4.94 3.73
C ALA A 131 -15.88 4.51 2.29
N LEU A 132 -15.57 3.22 2.16
CA LEU A 132 -15.44 2.54 0.87
C LEU A 132 -16.80 1.92 0.54
N TYR A 133 -17.44 2.41 -0.51
CA TYR A 133 -18.69 1.87 -1.02
C TYR A 133 -18.39 0.82 -2.09
N MET A 134 -18.94 -0.37 -1.92
CA MET A 134 -18.79 -1.48 -2.85
C MET A 134 -20.19 -1.98 -3.26
N GLU A 135 -20.63 -1.66 -4.47
CA GLU A 135 -21.80 -2.28 -5.06
C GLU A 135 -21.38 -3.52 -5.83
N VAL A 136 -22.00 -4.65 -5.53
CA VAL A 136 -21.66 -5.93 -6.15
C VAL A 136 -22.87 -6.52 -6.89
N MET A 137 -22.60 -7.33 -7.90
CA MET A 137 -23.64 -8.12 -8.54
C MET A 137 -24.14 -9.18 -7.54
N PRO A 138 -25.42 -9.58 -7.61
CA PRO A 138 -25.96 -10.66 -6.78
C PRO A 138 -25.07 -11.90 -6.84
N HIS A 139 -24.91 -12.57 -5.70
CA HIS A 139 -24.09 -13.80 -5.55
C HIS A 139 -22.59 -13.62 -5.83
N THR A 140 -22.07 -12.39 -5.80
CA THR A 140 -20.62 -12.15 -5.96
C THR A 140 -19.83 -12.80 -4.83
N SER A 141 -18.87 -13.66 -5.19
CA SER A 141 -18.04 -14.40 -4.23
C SER A 141 -17.10 -13.46 -3.45
N VAL A 142 -16.62 -13.91 -2.28
CA VAL A 142 -15.59 -13.23 -1.49
C VAL A 142 -14.33 -12.93 -2.33
N GLU A 143 -13.92 -13.90 -3.17
CA GLU A 143 -12.75 -13.73 -4.03
C GLU A 143 -12.97 -12.67 -5.12
N ASP A 144 -14.19 -12.53 -5.65
CA ASP A 144 -14.49 -11.51 -6.65
C ASP A 144 -14.60 -10.12 -6.01
N ARG A 145 -15.16 -10.01 -4.79
CA ARG A 145 -15.13 -8.77 -3.99
C ARG A 145 -13.69 -8.34 -3.71
N LYS A 146 -12.81 -9.29 -3.37
CA LYS A 146 -11.38 -9.06 -3.20
C LYS A 146 -10.71 -8.54 -4.47
N LYS A 147 -11.01 -9.15 -5.63
CA LYS A 147 -10.47 -8.69 -6.93
C LYS A 147 -10.95 -7.28 -7.24
N LEU A 148 -12.23 -6.99 -6.99
CA LEU A 148 -12.82 -5.68 -7.21
C LEU A 148 -12.11 -4.60 -6.38
N LEU A 149 -11.93 -4.82 -5.06
CA LEU A 149 -11.21 -3.88 -4.20
C LEU A 149 -9.72 -3.79 -4.56
N THR A 150 -9.09 -4.90 -4.98
CA THR A 150 -7.70 -4.93 -5.43
C THR A 150 -7.49 -4.06 -6.67
N GLU A 151 -8.43 -4.11 -7.61
CA GLU A 151 -8.38 -3.30 -8.83
C GLU A 151 -8.61 -1.82 -8.53
N TRP A 152 -9.49 -1.51 -7.58
CA TRP A 152 -9.65 -0.15 -7.09
C TRP A 152 -8.34 0.41 -6.49
N TYR A 153 -7.66 -0.35 -5.62
CA TYR A 153 -6.34 0.05 -5.11
C TYR A 153 -5.32 0.25 -6.23
N ARG A 154 -5.38 -0.57 -7.28
CA ARG A 154 -4.51 -0.42 -8.45
C ARG A 154 -4.74 0.90 -9.17
N GLN A 155 -6.00 1.28 -9.36
CA GLN A 155 -6.37 2.57 -9.94
C GLN A 155 -5.84 3.73 -9.08
N GLN A 156 -6.02 3.66 -7.75
CA GLN A 156 -5.48 4.67 -6.84
C GLN A 156 -3.96 4.85 -7.01
N MET A 157 -3.23 3.75 -7.12
CA MET A 157 -1.79 3.79 -7.37
C MET A 157 -1.44 4.34 -8.77
N GLN A 158 -2.22 3.98 -9.80
CA GLN A 158 -2.01 4.48 -11.16
C GLN A 158 -2.20 6.00 -11.28
N GLN A 159 -3.10 6.56 -10.49
CA GLN A 159 -3.32 8.00 -10.42
C GLN A 159 -2.20 8.71 -9.64
N ALA A 160 -1.75 8.12 -8.53
CA ALA A 160 -0.77 8.74 -7.63
C ALA A 160 0.68 8.68 -8.15
N VAL A 161 1.09 7.55 -8.72
CA VAL A 161 2.50 7.28 -9.05
C VAL A 161 3.08 8.30 -10.04
N PRO A 162 2.42 8.71 -11.14
CA PRO A 162 3.02 9.64 -12.11
C PRO A 162 3.46 10.96 -11.47
N GLU A 163 2.60 11.55 -10.66
CA GLU A 163 2.88 12.82 -10.00
C GLU A 163 4.00 12.70 -8.97
N VAL A 164 3.92 11.68 -8.10
CA VAL A 164 4.94 11.46 -7.06
C VAL A 164 6.29 11.11 -7.68
N LEU A 165 6.30 10.28 -8.74
CA LEU A 165 7.52 9.93 -9.47
C LEU A 165 8.17 11.17 -10.10
N ALA A 166 7.39 11.98 -10.81
CA ALA A 166 7.90 13.20 -11.45
C ALA A 166 8.54 14.15 -10.44
N ARG A 167 7.94 14.34 -9.25
CA ARG A 167 8.54 15.14 -8.17
C ARG A 167 9.86 14.55 -7.65
N CYS A 168 9.92 13.23 -7.47
CA CYS A 168 11.13 12.55 -7.04
C CYS A 168 12.24 12.66 -8.08
N GLU A 169 11.93 12.44 -9.35
CA GLU A 169 12.86 12.54 -10.48
C GLU A 169 13.44 13.95 -10.60
N ALA A 170 12.60 14.99 -10.53
CA ALA A 170 13.02 16.38 -10.58
C ALA A 170 13.96 16.74 -9.40
N ARG A 171 13.63 16.30 -8.18
CA ARG A 171 14.44 16.55 -6.97
C ARG A 171 15.81 15.87 -7.04
N MET A 172 15.87 14.68 -7.65
CA MET A 172 17.07 13.84 -7.67
C MET A 172 17.93 14.03 -8.93
N GLY A 173 17.39 14.63 -9.99
CA GLY A 173 18.02 14.67 -11.31
C GLY A 173 18.16 13.27 -11.93
N LEU A 174 17.26 12.37 -11.61
CA LEU A 174 17.23 10.98 -12.10
C LEU A 174 15.95 10.72 -12.89
N HIS A 175 15.98 9.67 -13.72
CA HIS A 175 14.81 9.28 -14.49
C HIS A 175 14.68 7.76 -14.55
N ALA A 176 13.48 7.23 -14.28
CA ALA A 176 13.12 5.85 -14.52
C ALA A 176 12.46 5.72 -15.90
N ASN A 177 12.92 4.77 -16.72
CA ASN A 177 12.33 4.55 -18.04
C ASN A 177 10.91 3.97 -17.97
N GLU A 178 10.63 3.22 -16.91
CA GLU A 178 9.35 2.53 -16.73
C GLU A 178 9.05 2.31 -15.26
N TRP A 179 7.79 2.36 -14.90
CA TRP A 179 7.30 1.91 -13.62
C TRP A 179 6.11 0.97 -13.77
N ARG A 180 5.94 0.06 -12.80
CA ARG A 180 4.81 -0.89 -12.76
C ARG A 180 4.34 -1.12 -11.33
N ILE A 181 3.07 -1.49 -11.19
CA ILE A 181 2.43 -1.85 -9.93
C ILE A 181 2.26 -3.36 -9.90
N ARG A 182 2.69 -4.00 -8.78
CA ARG A 182 2.54 -5.43 -8.55
C ARG A 182 1.99 -5.72 -7.15
N ASP A 183 1.25 -6.79 -7.01
CA ASP A 183 0.90 -7.36 -5.71
C ASP A 183 2.14 -8.07 -5.14
N MET A 184 2.93 -7.36 -4.34
CA MET A 184 4.18 -7.86 -3.75
C MET A 184 3.97 -8.16 -2.26
N LYS A 185 4.27 -9.40 -1.85
CA LYS A 185 4.06 -9.86 -0.46
C LYS A 185 5.19 -9.50 0.50
N THR A 186 6.42 -9.31 0.00
CA THR A 186 7.64 -9.21 0.82
C THR A 186 8.46 -7.95 0.60
N ARG A 187 8.11 -7.13 -0.39
CA ARG A 187 8.85 -5.92 -0.76
C ARG A 187 7.89 -4.79 -1.06
N TRP A 188 8.31 -3.57 -0.78
CA TRP A 188 7.56 -2.35 -1.11
C TRP A 188 7.88 -1.83 -2.50
N GLY A 189 9.09 -2.09 -2.98
CA GLY A 189 9.53 -1.79 -4.34
C GLY A 189 10.68 -2.67 -4.78
N THR A 190 11.04 -2.57 -6.05
CA THR A 190 12.28 -3.12 -6.62
C THR A 190 12.71 -2.29 -7.80
N CYS A 191 14.04 -2.11 -7.98
CA CYS A 191 14.63 -1.45 -9.12
C CYS A 191 15.41 -2.44 -9.99
N ASN A 192 15.10 -2.50 -11.28
CA ASN A 192 15.98 -3.07 -12.29
C ASN A 192 16.88 -1.94 -12.82
N ILE A 193 18.12 -1.89 -12.34
CA ILE A 193 19.08 -0.83 -12.66
C ILE A 193 19.40 -0.79 -14.15
N ARG A 194 19.53 -1.95 -14.80
CA ARG A 194 19.89 -2.06 -16.22
C ARG A 194 18.80 -1.45 -17.11
N GLU A 195 17.55 -1.80 -16.83
CA GLU A 195 16.38 -1.32 -17.57
C GLU A 195 15.88 0.04 -17.07
N ARG A 196 16.44 0.54 -15.97
CA ARG A 196 15.94 1.73 -15.25
C ARG A 196 14.44 1.63 -14.97
N ARG A 197 13.98 0.45 -14.56
CA ARG A 197 12.58 0.13 -14.30
C ARG A 197 12.34 -0.06 -12.82
N ILE A 198 11.32 0.60 -12.29
CA ILE A 198 10.91 0.42 -10.90
C ILE A 198 9.56 -0.31 -10.83
N TRP A 199 9.44 -1.19 -9.85
CA TRP A 199 8.18 -1.83 -9.52
C TRP A 199 7.78 -1.47 -8.11
N LEU A 200 6.50 -1.13 -7.92
CA LEU A 200 5.94 -0.67 -6.67
C LEU A 200 4.88 -1.64 -6.18
N SER A 201 4.84 -1.87 -4.87
CA SER A 201 3.83 -2.73 -4.27
C SER A 201 2.46 -2.04 -4.30
N LEU A 202 1.43 -2.78 -4.75
CA LEU A 202 0.04 -2.36 -4.68
C LEU A 202 -0.38 -1.95 -3.26
N HIS A 203 0.16 -2.64 -2.26
CA HIS A 203 -0.17 -2.38 -0.85
C HIS A 203 0.23 -0.99 -0.36
N LEU A 204 1.06 -0.23 -1.09
CA LEU A 204 1.39 1.16 -0.76
C LEU A 204 0.16 2.06 -0.73
N ALA A 205 -0.89 1.75 -1.50
CA ALA A 205 -2.16 2.47 -1.45
C ALA A 205 -2.87 2.44 -0.08
N LYS A 206 -2.50 1.49 0.79
CA LYS A 206 -3.02 1.40 2.15
C LYS A 206 -2.27 2.29 3.15
N TYR A 207 -1.10 2.83 2.78
CA TYR A 207 -0.21 3.59 3.65
C TYR A 207 -0.25 5.08 3.34
N PRO A 208 0.17 5.96 4.29
CA PRO A 208 0.23 7.39 4.03
C PRO A 208 1.03 7.73 2.77
N PRO A 209 0.67 8.77 2.03
CA PRO A 209 1.30 9.15 0.75
C PRO A 209 2.82 9.30 0.81
N GLN A 210 3.36 9.75 1.94
CA GLN A 210 4.80 9.83 2.18
C GLN A 210 5.51 8.47 2.07
N CYS A 211 4.79 7.37 2.29
CA CYS A 211 5.36 6.03 2.10
C CYS A 211 5.60 5.71 0.63
N LEU A 212 4.70 6.12 -0.26
CA LEU A 212 4.87 5.98 -1.69
C LEU A 212 6.08 6.80 -2.16
N GLU A 213 6.20 8.04 -1.73
CA GLU A 213 7.33 8.93 -2.07
C GLU A 213 8.66 8.36 -1.56
N GLY A 214 8.70 7.90 -0.30
CA GLY A 214 9.89 7.31 0.28
C GLY A 214 10.35 6.04 -0.43
N VAL A 215 9.41 5.18 -0.87
CA VAL A 215 9.73 3.97 -1.64
C VAL A 215 10.19 4.33 -3.05
N ILE A 216 9.54 5.25 -3.75
CA ILE A 216 9.98 5.72 -5.07
C ILE A 216 11.39 6.30 -4.99
N THR A 217 11.68 7.15 -4.00
CA THR A 217 13.02 7.69 -3.78
C THR A 217 14.04 6.58 -3.53
N HIS A 218 13.70 5.56 -2.71
CA HIS A 218 14.55 4.41 -2.45
C HIS A 218 14.91 3.64 -3.73
N GLU A 219 13.92 3.37 -4.59
CA GLU A 219 14.13 2.66 -5.84
C GLU A 219 14.93 3.50 -6.86
N LEU A 220 14.75 4.82 -6.89
CA LEU A 220 15.56 5.71 -7.72
C LEU A 220 17.01 5.80 -7.23
N VAL A 221 17.26 5.77 -5.91
CA VAL A 221 18.63 5.72 -5.36
C VAL A 221 19.38 4.47 -5.82
N HIS A 222 18.70 3.36 -6.07
CA HIS A 222 19.33 2.17 -6.65
C HIS A 222 19.92 2.39 -8.05
N LEU A 223 19.50 3.42 -8.77
CA LEU A 223 20.16 3.83 -10.04
C LEU A 223 21.56 4.45 -9.80
N LEU A 224 21.85 4.95 -8.59
CA LEU A 224 23.14 5.52 -8.18
C LEU A 224 23.98 4.51 -7.40
N GLU A 225 23.34 3.66 -6.60
CA GLU A 225 24.00 2.73 -5.70
C GLU A 225 23.21 1.42 -5.56
N ARG A 226 23.78 0.32 -6.02
CA ARG A 226 23.10 -0.97 -6.05
C ARG A 226 22.81 -1.54 -4.66
N GLY A 227 23.72 -1.38 -3.73
CA GLY A 227 23.67 -2.00 -2.39
C GLY A 227 23.28 -0.98 -1.31
N HIS A 228 22.65 -1.47 -0.24
CA HIS A 228 22.32 -0.65 0.92
C HIS A 228 23.53 -0.40 1.83
N ASN A 229 24.58 0.23 1.29
CA ASN A 229 25.81 0.60 1.99
C ASN A 229 25.76 2.04 2.50
N LYS A 230 26.85 2.56 3.06
CA LYS A 230 26.95 3.94 3.58
C LYS A 230 26.62 5.00 2.51
N ARG A 231 27.02 4.76 1.24
CA ARG A 231 26.79 5.68 0.13
C ARG A 231 25.29 5.71 -0.23
N PHE A 232 24.62 4.55 -0.23
CA PHE A 232 23.18 4.48 -0.42
C PHE A 232 22.42 5.30 0.63
N TYR A 233 22.74 5.11 1.91
CA TYR A 233 22.07 5.84 2.99
C TYR A 233 22.41 7.34 2.97
N HIS A 234 23.61 7.73 2.53
CA HIS A 234 23.94 9.13 2.31
C HIS A 234 23.03 9.77 1.24
N PHE A 235 22.74 9.06 0.13
CA PHE A 235 21.78 9.54 -0.86
C PHE A 235 20.36 9.61 -0.30
N MET A 236 19.94 8.61 0.49
CA MET A 236 18.63 8.66 1.17
C MET A 236 18.52 9.85 2.11
N ASP A 237 19.53 10.10 2.94
CA ASP A 237 19.57 11.27 3.84
C ASP A 237 19.51 12.60 3.08
N ARG A 238 20.12 12.65 1.89
CA ARG A 238 20.12 13.85 1.02
C ARG A 238 18.77 14.07 0.33
N PHE A 239 18.18 13.04 -0.26
CA PHE A 239 17.02 13.17 -1.12
C PHE A 239 15.69 12.98 -0.40
N TYR A 240 15.68 12.25 0.71
CA TYR A 240 14.49 11.97 1.51
C TYR A 240 14.85 11.75 2.99
N PRO A 241 15.14 12.81 3.76
CA PRO A 241 15.62 12.71 5.16
C PRO A 241 14.71 11.88 6.07
N ASP A 242 13.39 11.90 5.83
CA ASP A 242 12.39 11.21 6.64
C ASP A 242 12.25 9.71 6.34
N TRP A 243 13.12 9.14 5.51
CA TRP A 243 13.04 7.72 5.13
C TRP A 243 13.01 6.74 6.31
N ARG A 244 13.64 7.10 7.45
CA ARG A 244 13.63 6.27 8.66
C ARG A 244 12.24 6.21 9.29
N THR A 245 11.49 7.30 9.26
CA THR A 245 10.10 7.37 9.70
C THR A 245 9.20 6.54 8.77
N VAL A 246 9.36 6.70 7.46
CA VAL A 246 8.64 5.87 6.47
C VAL A 246 8.93 4.39 6.68
N LYS A 247 10.18 4.00 6.93
CA LYS A 247 10.54 2.61 7.21
C LYS A 247 9.83 2.06 8.45
N LYS A 248 9.62 2.86 9.50
CA LYS A 248 8.86 2.47 10.69
C LYS A 248 7.38 2.28 10.36
N ILE A 249 6.76 3.23 9.65
CA ILE A 249 5.36 3.16 9.22
C ILE A 249 5.12 1.91 8.37
N LEU A 250 6.00 1.63 7.40
CA LEU A 250 5.91 0.46 6.52
C LEU A 250 6.17 -0.88 7.24
N ALA A 251 6.78 -0.86 8.42
CA ALA A 251 6.92 -2.04 9.26
C ALA A 251 5.63 -2.39 10.00
N GLU A 252 4.74 -1.41 10.21
CA GLU A 252 3.40 -1.62 10.76
C GLU A 252 2.52 -2.24 9.66
N ARG A 253 1.75 -3.27 10.04
CA ARG A 253 0.89 -3.95 9.09
C ARG A 253 -0.46 -3.24 9.01
N LYS A 254 -0.88 -2.93 7.79
CA LYS A 254 -2.23 -2.45 7.46
C LYS A 254 -2.86 -3.47 6.53
N ASP A 255 -3.58 -4.40 7.14
CA ASP A 255 -4.31 -5.43 6.37
C ASP A 255 -5.56 -4.86 5.75
#